data_56fa590a4458fc74104a05542157d238
#
_entry.id   56fa590a4458fc74104a05542157d238
#
_cell.length_a   1.000
_cell.length_b   1.000
_cell.length_c   1.000
_cell.angle_alpha   90.00
_cell.angle_beta   90.00
_cell.angle_gamma   90.00
#
_symmetry.space_group_name_H-M   'P 1'
#
loop_
_entity.id
_entity.type
_entity.pdbx_description
1 polymer ?
#
loop_
_entity_poly.entity_id
_entity_poly.type
_entity_poly.pdbx_seq_one_letter_code
_entity_poly.pdbx_strand_id
1 'polypeptide(L)'
;SFVELRNVDINKLANADECMKLLEDIPDYCTVAFVQSAQFEPDGRLKFVKALRGEAKELKFTQQSQGMLTDWIVRRFAAAGKSIELDAAQRLIFISGDLMSRLIPEIDKIAAYAKGERVTVKDVDAVASHIPEAVIFEMTELISQKKYNSAMSVLAELLSDKNNEPIAMTAMLGLQMRKLYAARLAIDQELGSKYVMEVCAIKYDYIASKLMAAARGFTLPQLIRAVELCGEADYR
;
A
#
# COMPACT_ATOMS: atom_id res chain seq x y z
N SER A 1 -9.26 13.77 -31.84
CA SER A 1 -8.49 14.41 -30.75
C SER A 1 -8.82 13.77 -29.42
N PHE A 2 -7.90 13.88 -28.45
CA PHE A 2 -8.08 13.39 -27.07
C PHE A 2 -7.78 14.54 -26.11
N VAL A 3 -8.73 14.85 -25.23
CA VAL A 3 -8.61 15.91 -24.22
C VAL A 3 -8.71 15.25 -22.84
N GLU A 4 -7.70 15.46 -22.01
CA GLU A 4 -7.66 14.90 -20.66
C GLU A 4 -7.73 16.05 -19.63
N LEU A 5 -8.70 15.97 -18.73
CA LEU A 5 -8.91 16.89 -17.62
C LEU A 5 -8.60 16.16 -16.30
N ARG A 6 -7.43 16.44 -15.73
CA ARG A 6 -6.96 15.77 -14.50
C ARG A 6 -7.27 16.58 -13.25
N ASN A 7 -7.82 15.90 -12.24
CA ASN A 7 -8.08 16.46 -10.89
C ASN A 7 -8.89 17.75 -10.89
N VAL A 8 -9.74 17.95 -11.91
CA VAL A 8 -10.70 19.06 -11.92
C VAL A 8 -11.82 18.73 -10.94
N ASP A 9 -12.06 19.57 -9.94
CA ASP A 9 -13.16 19.37 -8.99
C ASP A 9 -14.52 19.58 -9.68
N ILE A 10 -15.05 18.50 -10.26
CA ILE A 10 -16.34 18.51 -10.96
C ILE A 10 -17.53 18.77 -10.03
N ASN A 11 -17.34 18.71 -8.70
CA ASN A 11 -18.37 19.06 -7.73
C ASN A 11 -18.45 20.58 -7.50
N LYS A 12 -17.41 21.35 -7.91
CA LYS A 12 -17.30 22.81 -7.67
C LYS A 12 -17.03 23.60 -8.95
N LEU A 13 -17.55 23.15 -10.08
CA LEU A 13 -17.40 23.88 -11.33
C LEU A 13 -18.18 25.19 -11.28
N ALA A 14 -17.47 26.33 -11.45
CA ALA A 14 -18.09 27.65 -11.47
C ALA A 14 -19.02 27.83 -12.67
N ASN A 15 -18.70 27.21 -13.83
CA ASN A 15 -19.43 27.34 -15.10
C ASN A 15 -20.04 25.99 -15.52
N ALA A 16 -20.71 25.30 -14.59
CA ALA A 16 -21.27 23.96 -14.83
C ALA A 16 -22.25 23.91 -16.01
N ASP A 17 -23.09 24.94 -16.19
CA ASP A 17 -24.06 24.99 -17.29
C ASP A 17 -23.39 25.21 -18.67
N GLU A 18 -22.29 25.97 -18.73
CA GLU A 18 -21.48 26.12 -19.94
C GLU A 18 -20.76 24.85 -20.29
N CYS A 19 -20.17 24.15 -19.24
CA CYS A 19 -19.53 22.88 -19.43
C CYS A 19 -20.49 21.78 -19.92
N MET A 20 -21.76 21.79 -19.47
CA MET A 20 -22.77 20.87 -19.98
C MET A 20 -23.04 21.08 -21.47
N LYS A 21 -23.18 22.33 -21.92
CA LYS A 21 -23.37 22.63 -23.35
C LYS A 21 -22.17 22.17 -24.19
N LEU A 22 -20.95 22.35 -23.69
CA LEU A 22 -19.74 21.84 -24.36
C LEU A 22 -19.72 20.33 -24.46
N LEU A 23 -20.22 19.59 -23.45
CA LEU A 23 -20.29 18.13 -23.50
C LEU A 23 -21.31 17.62 -24.54
N GLU A 24 -22.43 18.35 -24.74
CA GLU A 24 -23.44 18.03 -25.76
C GLU A 24 -22.91 18.22 -27.18
N ASP A 25 -21.88 19.05 -27.37
CA ASP A 25 -21.38 19.49 -28.70
C ASP A 25 -19.97 18.90 -28.98
N ILE A 26 -19.59 17.78 -28.29
CA ILE A 26 -18.31 17.09 -28.53
C ILE A 26 -18.36 16.39 -29.89
N PRO A 27 -17.46 16.72 -30.84
CA PRO A 27 -17.42 16.06 -32.15
C PRO A 27 -17.05 14.55 -32.00
N ASP A 28 -17.59 13.71 -32.88
CA ASP A 28 -17.34 12.24 -32.91
C ASP A 28 -15.87 11.86 -32.95
N TYR A 29 -15.01 12.73 -33.49
CA TYR A 29 -13.56 12.51 -33.55
C TYR A 29 -12.82 12.96 -32.29
N CYS A 30 -13.53 13.46 -31.26
CA CYS A 30 -12.96 13.96 -30.01
C CYS A 30 -13.41 13.10 -28.82
N THR A 31 -12.46 12.70 -28.00
CA THR A 31 -12.73 12.02 -26.72
C THR A 31 -12.27 12.95 -25.59
N VAL A 32 -13.18 13.21 -24.65
CA VAL A 32 -12.87 13.97 -23.42
C VAL A 32 -12.86 13.00 -22.23
N ALA A 33 -11.76 12.99 -21.48
CA ALA A 33 -11.60 12.15 -20.31
C ALA A 33 -11.43 12.99 -19.03
N PHE A 34 -12.31 12.81 -18.07
CA PHE A 34 -12.16 13.36 -16.71
C PHE A 34 -11.44 12.31 -15.84
N VAL A 35 -10.20 12.59 -15.47
CA VAL A 35 -9.39 11.70 -14.64
C VAL A 35 -9.33 12.24 -13.22
N GLN A 36 -9.86 11.48 -12.26
CA GLN A 36 -9.93 11.84 -10.85
C GLN A 36 -9.06 10.95 -9.97
N SER A 37 -8.64 11.46 -8.82
CA SER A 37 -7.94 10.65 -7.82
C SER A 37 -8.87 9.60 -7.20
N ALA A 38 -8.30 8.54 -6.63
CA ALA A 38 -9.06 7.46 -6.00
C ALA A 38 -9.90 7.91 -4.78
N GLN A 39 -9.55 9.07 -4.18
CA GLN A 39 -10.27 9.64 -3.04
C GLN A 39 -11.41 10.59 -3.46
N PHE A 40 -11.47 10.94 -4.75
CA PHE A 40 -12.50 11.84 -5.23
C PHE A 40 -13.83 11.10 -5.43
N GLU A 41 -14.88 11.60 -4.81
CA GLU A 41 -16.23 11.07 -4.99
C GLU A 41 -17.12 12.12 -5.70
N PRO A 42 -17.57 11.84 -6.93
CA PRO A 42 -18.50 12.72 -7.64
C PRO A 42 -19.85 12.79 -6.92
N ASP A 43 -20.31 14.00 -6.58
CA ASP A 43 -21.64 14.20 -5.98
C ASP A 43 -22.73 13.99 -7.05
N GLY A 44 -23.34 12.81 -7.04
CA GLY A 44 -24.40 12.43 -7.98
C GLY A 44 -25.68 13.27 -7.90
N ARG A 45 -25.82 14.21 -6.97
CA ARG A 45 -26.96 15.14 -6.89
C ARG A 45 -26.81 16.32 -7.84
N LEU A 46 -25.57 16.67 -8.20
CA LEU A 46 -25.25 17.80 -9.04
C LEU A 46 -25.65 17.55 -10.49
N LYS A 47 -26.21 18.59 -11.15
CA LYS A 47 -26.65 18.50 -12.54
C LYS A 47 -25.54 18.08 -13.50
N PHE A 48 -24.36 18.68 -13.37
CA PHE A 48 -23.21 18.37 -14.21
C PHE A 48 -22.78 16.89 -14.06
N VAL A 49 -22.71 16.36 -12.84
CA VAL A 49 -22.34 14.96 -12.59
C VAL A 49 -23.39 14.00 -13.14
N LYS A 50 -24.69 14.36 -13.06
CA LYS A 50 -25.76 13.59 -13.68
C LYS A 50 -25.67 13.57 -15.21
N ALA A 51 -25.46 14.73 -15.83
CA ALA A 51 -25.27 14.84 -17.27
C ALA A 51 -24.07 14.04 -17.74
N LEU A 52 -22.92 14.19 -17.05
CA LEU A 52 -21.69 13.45 -17.36
C LEU A 52 -21.90 11.93 -17.26
N ARG A 53 -22.61 11.43 -16.26
CA ARG A 53 -22.92 10.00 -16.12
C ARG A 53 -23.91 9.47 -17.16
N GLY A 54 -24.76 10.34 -17.70
CA GLY A 54 -25.69 9.97 -18.77
C GLY A 54 -25.00 9.76 -20.11
N GLU A 55 -23.97 10.57 -20.41
CA GLU A 55 -23.29 10.60 -21.70
C GLU A 55 -21.94 9.86 -21.69
N ALA A 56 -21.26 9.80 -20.55
CA ALA A 56 -19.93 9.25 -20.45
C ALA A 56 -19.89 7.82 -19.88
N LYS A 57 -18.89 7.07 -20.31
CA LYS A 57 -18.56 5.78 -19.69
C LYS A 57 -17.72 5.99 -18.43
N GLU A 58 -18.30 5.67 -17.27
CA GLU A 58 -17.57 5.68 -15.99
C GLU A 58 -16.67 4.45 -15.88
N LEU A 59 -15.36 4.67 -15.67
CA LEU A 59 -14.36 3.62 -15.41
C LEU A 59 -13.81 3.82 -14.00
N LYS A 60 -14.13 2.88 -13.09
CA LYS A 60 -13.65 2.93 -11.71
C LYS A 60 -12.50 1.95 -11.51
N PHE A 61 -11.30 2.49 -11.26
CA PHE A 61 -10.11 1.70 -10.93
C PHE A 61 -10.01 1.60 -9.40
N THR A 62 -10.37 0.44 -8.87
CA THR A 62 -10.26 0.16 -7.44
C THR A 62 -8.99 -0.63 -7.14
N GLN A 63 -8.50 -0.49 -5.91
CA GLN A 63 -7.38 -1.30 -5.43
C GLN A 63 -7.76 -2.79 -5.45
N GLN A 64 -6.86 -3.62 -5.93
CA GLN A 64 -7.11 -5.06 -6.06
C GLN A 64 -7.13 -5.75 -4.69
N SER A 65 -7.92 -6.81 -4.56
CA SER A 65 -7.83 -7.72 -3.42
C SER A 65 -6.51 -8.49 -3.45
N GLN A 66 -6.10 -9.06 -2.31
CA GLN A 66 -4.86 -9.86 -2.23
C GLN A 66 -4.82 -10.98 -3.28
N GLY A 67 -5.89 -11.74 -3.41
CA GLY A 67 -5.97 -12.84 -4.39
C GLY A 67 -5.79 -12.34 -5.81
N MET A 68 -6.55 -11.30 -6.20
CA MET A 68 -6.45 -10.73 -7.55
C MET A 68 -5.07 -10.13 -7.84
N LEU A 69 -4.43 -9.50 -6.85
CA LEU A 69 -3.08 -8.95 -7.01
C LEU A 69 -2.04 -10.08 -7.13
N THR A 70 -2.16 -11.12 -6.31
CA THR A 70 -1.30 -12.31 -6.39
C THR A 70 -1.43 -13.01 -7.74
N ASP A 71 -2.67 -13.24 -8.23
CA ASP A 71 -2.92 -13.84 -9.54
C ASP A 71 -2.36 -12.98 -10.68
N TRP A 72 -2.43 -11.65 -10.53
CA TRP A 72 -1.85 -10.73 -11.49
C TRP A 72 -0.32 -10.82 -11.50
N ILE A 73 0.34 -10.89 -10.33
CA ILE A 73 1.79 -11.09 -10.20
C ILE A 73 2.21 -12.40 -10.87
N VAL A 74 1.50 -13.50 -10.60
CA VAL A 74 1.77 -14.81 -11.21
C VAL A 74 1.69 -14.71 -12.74
N ARG A 75 0.65 -14.08 -13.29
CA ARG A 75 0.50 -13.89 -14.75
C ARG A 75 1.63 -13.02 -15.33
N ARG A 76 2.09 -12.01 -14.61
CA ARG A 76 3.20 -11.16 -15.07
C ARG A 76 4.53 -11.93 -15.11
N PHE A 77 4.83 -12.74 -14.11
CA PHE A 77 6.00 -13.61 -14.15
C PHE A 77 5.91 -14.67 -15.26
N ALA A 78 4.73 -15.24 -15.47
CA ALA A 78 4.50 -16.17 -16.59
C ALA A 78 4.76 -15.51 -17.95
N ALA A 79 4.33 -14.25 -18.15
CA ALA A 79 4.63 -13.49 -19.35
C ALA A 79 6.14 -13.22 -19.54
N ALA A 80 6.91 -13.19 -18.45
CA ALA A 80 8.37 -13.09 -18.45
C ALA A 80 9.08 -14.47 -18.55
N GLY A 81 8.33 -15.56 -18.81
CA GLY A 81 8.87 -16.92 -18.91
C GLY A 81 9.28 -17.54 -17.58
N LYS A 82 8.74 -17.03 -16.44
CA LYS A 82 9.04 -17.48 -15.08
C LYS A 82 7.76 -17.94 -14.37
N SER A 83 7.91 -18.82 -13.40
CA SER A 83 6.90 -19.07 -12.36
C SER A 83 7.32 -18.44 -11.05
N ILE A 84 6.37 -18.11 -10.17
CA ILE A 84 6.66 -17.58 -8.84
C ILE A 84 5.92 -18.39 -7.77
N GLU A 85 6.57 -18.64 -6.65
CA GLU A 85 5.95 -19.27 -5.48
C GLU A 85 4.94 -18.31 -4.82
N LEU A 86 3.89 -18.86 -4.23
CA LEU A 86 2.84 -18.06 -3.60
C LEU A 86 3.39 -17.18 -2.46
N ASP A 87 4.25 -17.73 -1.63
CA ASP A 87 4.92 -17.02 -0.54
C ASP A 87 5.88 -15.95 -1.05
N ALA A 88 6.56 -16.18 -2.18
CA ALA A 88 7.39 -15.18 -2.85
C ALA A 88 6.55 -14.01 -3.40
N ALA A 89 5.38 -14.30 -3.99
CA ALA A 89 4.46 -13.26 -4.43
C ALA A 89 3.90 -12.43 -3.26
N GLN A 90 3.54 -13.08 -2.16
CA GLN A 90 3.11 -12.41 -0.92
C GLN A 90 4.25 -11.59 -0.29
N ARG A 91 5.47 -12.11 -0.30
CA ARG A 91 6.66 -11.39 0.16
C ARG A 91 6.90 -10.14 -0.67
N LEU A 92 6.78 -10.22 -2.01
CA LEU A 92 6.93 -9.09 -2.90
C LEU A 92 5.91 -7.98 -2.58
N ILE A 93 4.63 -8.33 -2.41
CA ILE A 93 3.59 -7.37 -2.01
C ILE A 93 3.94 -6.72 -0.66
N PHE A 94 4.44 -7.50 0.30
CA PHE A 94 4.79 -7.01 1.62
C PHE A 94 5.92 -5.97 1.57
N ILE A 95 7.00 -6.25 0.83
CA ILE A 95 8.19 -5.40 0.85
C ILE A 95 8.13 -4.22 -0.13
N SER A 96 7.44 -4.37 -1.26
CA SER A 96 7.37 -3.34 -2.31
C SER A 96 6.03 -2.60 -2.39
N GLY A 97 5.05 -3.04 -1.56
CA GLY A 97 3.70 -2.46 -1.53
C GLY A 97 2.75 -3.10 -2.54
N ASP A 98 1.50 -2.64 -2.51
CA ASP A 98 0.38 -3.21 -3.28
C ASP A 98 0.01 -2.39 -4.54
N LEU A 99 0.81 -1.38 -4.90
CA LEU A 99 0.60 -0.59 -6.10
C LEU A 99 1.17 -1.30 -7.34
N MET A 100 0.30 -1.65 -8.29
CA MET A 100 0.70 -2.35 -9.52
C MET A 100 1.80 -1.59 -10.30
N SER A 101 1.76 -0.25 -10.31
CA SER A 101 2.77 0.59 -10.95
C SER A 101 4.16 0.46 -10.33
N ARG A 102 4.25 0.16 -9.02
CA ARG A 102 5.52 -0.15 -8.34
C ARG A 102 5.94 -1.60 -8.56
N LEU A 103 4.99 -2.52 -8.58
CA LEU A 103 5.26 -3.95 -8.73
C LEU A 103 5.79 -4.31 -10.14
N ILE A 104 5.40 -3.58 -11.19
CA ILE A 104 5.86 -3.84 -12.56
C ILE A 104 7.40 -3.85 -12.64
N PRO A 105 8.13 -2.77 -12.31
CA PRO A 105 9.58 -2.76 -12.40
C PRO A 105 10.24 -3.76 -11.43
N GLU A 106 9.63 -4.04 -10.28
CA GLU A 106 10.14 -5.06 -9.36
C GLU A 106 10.04 -6.46 -9.95
N ILE A 107 8.90 -6.80 -10.58
CA ILE A 107 8.71 -8.08 -11.27
C ILE A 107 9.74 -8.24 -12.38
N ASP A 108 9.92 -7.22 -13.22
CA ASP A 108 10.86 -7.26 -14.34
C ASP A 108 12.31 -7.47 -13.84
N LYS A 109 12.70 -6.78 -12.75
CA LYS A 109 14.00 -6.87 -12.09
C LYS A 109 14.24 -8.27 -11.49
N ILE A 110 13.26 -8.82 -10.77
CA ILE A 110 13.34 -10.14 -10.15
C ILE A 110 13.39 -11.23 -11.22
N ALA A 111 12.56 -11.12 -12.27
CA ALA A 111 12.55 -12.08 -13.38
C ALA A 111 13.89 -12.13 -14.12
N ALA A 112 14.55 -10.98 -14.27
CA ALA A 112 15.89 -10.89 -14.86
C ALA A 112 16.99 -11.47 -13.94
N TYR A 113 16.85 -11.29 -12.63
CA TYR A 113 17.82 -11.77 -11.65
C TYR A 113 17.76 -13.28 -11.43
N ALA A 114 16.57 -13.84 -11.33
CA ALA A 114 16.36 -15.26 -11.01
C ALA A 114 16.95 -16.16 -12.09
N LYS A 115 17.94 -17.00 -11.70
CA LYS A 115 18.64 -17.91 -12.63
C LYS A 115 17.77 -19.09 -13.08
N GLY A 116 16.87 -19.56 -12.21
CA GLY A 116 15.96 -20.68 -12.50
C GLY A 116 14.66 -20.20 -13.15
N GLU A 117 13.82 -21.15 -13.56
CA GLU A 117 12.47 -20.87 -14.07
C GLU A 117 11.49 -20.51 -12.94
N ARG A 118 11.81 -20.89 -11.70
CA ARG A 118 10.96 -20.68 -10.53
C ARG A 118 11.58 -19.63 -9.62
N VAL A 119 10.82 -18.56 -9.39
CA VAL A 119 11.18 -17.45 -8.49
C VAL A 119 10.78 -17.81 -7.06
N THR A 120 11.72 -17.67 -6.13
CA THR A 120 11.58 -17.98 -4.71
C THR A 120 11.62 -16.70 -3.86
N VAL A 121 11.30 -16.82 -2.56
CA VAL A 121 11.44 -15.72 -1.59
C VAL A 121 12.86 -15.16 -1.58
N LYS A 122 13.88 -16.01 -1.74
CA LYS A 122 15.29 -15.58 -1.76
C LYS A 122 15.60 -14.66 -2.95
N ASP A 123 15.00 -14.94 -4.11
CA ASP A 123 15.19 -14.10 -5.29
C ASP A 123 14.52 -12.73 -5.10
N VAL A 124 13.35 -12.71 -4.46
CA VAL A 124 12.65 -11.49 -4.10
C VAL A 124 13.47 -10.67 -3.11
N ASP A 125 13.90 -11.27 -1.99
CA ASP A 125 14.68 -10.58 -0.95
C ASP A 125 16.03 -10.06 -1.46
N ALA A 126 16.59 -10.67 -2.51
CA ALA A 126 17.89 -10.28 -3.05
C ALA A 126 17.85 -8.97 -3.85
N VAL A 127 16.72 -8.64 -4.48
CA VAL A 127 16.69 -7.50 -5.44
C VAL A 127 15.48 -6.57 -5.32
N ALA A 128 14.42 -6.97 -4.64
CA ALA A 128 13.23 -6.14 -4.53
C ALA A 128 13.49 -4.92 -3.63
N SER A 129 13.00 -3.76 -4.06
CA SER A 129 13.09 -2.53 -3.29
C SER A 129 12.07 -2.54 -2.16
N HIS A 130 12.52 -2.17 -0.95
CA HIS A 130 11.67 -2.12 0.24
C HIS A 130 11.04 -0.75 0.40
N ILE A 131 9.74 -0.72 0.72
CA ILE A 131 9.06 0.50 1.16
C ILE A 131 9.39 0.78 2.64
N PRO A 132 9.40 2.05 3.09
CA PRO A 132 9.74 2.38 4.48
C PRO A 132 8.92 1.63 5.52
N GLU A 133 7.64 1.41 5.26
CA GLU A 133 6.74 0.65 6.14
C GLU A 133 7.20 -0.80 6.34
N ALA A 134 7.70 -1.45 5.29
CA ALA A 134 8.23 -2.81 5.37
C ALA A 134 9.54 -2.85 6.17
N VAL A 135 10.41 -1.86 5.98
CA VAL A 135 11.67 -1.74 6.74
C VAL A 135 11.39 -1.52 8.23
N ILE A 136 10.43 -0.65 8.58
CA ILE A 136 10.00 -0.41 9.98
C ILE A 136 9.41 -1.70 10.58
N PHE A 137 8.62 -2.43 9.80
CA PHE A 137 8.09 -3.72 10.24
C PHE A 137 9.21 -4.71 10.56
N GLU A 138 10.19 -4.89 9.65
CA GLU A 138 11.34 -5.77 9.83
C GLU A 138 12.21 -5.35 11.02
N MET A 139 12.44 -4.05 11.21
CA MET A 139 13.12 -3.51 12.38
C MET A 139 12.40 -3.92 13.67
N THR A 140 11.07 -3.76 13.74
CA THR A 140 10.31 -4.15 14.94
C THR A 140 10.29 -5.65 15.17
N GLU A 141 10.33 -6.46 14.10
CA GLU A 141 10.50 -7.91 14.19
C GLU A 141 11.88 -8.28 14.79
N LEU A 142 12.96 -7.61 14.37
CA LEU A 142 14.28 -7.79 14.97
C LEU A 142 14.30 -7.41 16.45
N ILE A 143 13.63 -6.35 16.86
CA ILE A 143 13.48 -5.95 18.27
C ILE A 143 12.71 -7.04 19.04
N SER A 144 11.64 -7.60 18.48
CA SER A 144 10.86 -8.68 19.10
C SER A 144 11.72 -9.93 19.36
N GLN A 145 12.71 -10.19 18.49
CA GLN A 145 13.68 -11.27 18.59
C GLN A 145 14.91 -10.91 19.47
N LYS A 146 14.93 -9.73 20.11
CA LYS A 146 16.04 -9.18 20.89
C LYS A 146 17.35 -8.96 20.09
N LYS A 147 17.26 -8.84 18.78
CA LYS A 147 18.39 -8.56 17.87
C LYS A 147 18.63 -7.05 17.73
N TYR A 148 18.90 -6.39 18.83
CA TYR A 148 18.95 -4.92 18.91
C TYR A 148 20.01 -4.30 17.98
N ASN A 149 21.18 -4.91 17.86
CA ASN A 149 22.25 -4.38 16.99
C ASN A 149 21.80 -4.38 15.52
N SER A 150 21.15 -5.47 15.06
CA SER A 150 20.60 -5.51 13.69
C SER A 150 19.48 -4.51 13.50
N ALA A 151 18.60 -4.33 14.48
CA ALA A 151 17.54 -3.32 14.42
C ALA A 151 18.11 -1.89 14.33
N MET A 152 19.19 -1.59 15.08
CA MET A 152 19.88 -0.30 15.01
C MET A 152 20.56 -0.06 13.65
N SER A 153 21.13 -1.09 13.04
CA SER A 153 21.69 -0.98 11.68
C SER A 153 20.60 -0.64 10.65
N VAL A 154 19.45 -1.30 10.73
CA VAL A 154 18.29 -1.03 9.87
C VAL A 154 17.78 0.40 10.07
N LEU A 155 17.70 0.88 11.31
CA LEU A 155 17.30 2.26 11.60
C LEU A 155 18.31 3.28 11.02
N ALA A 156 19.61 3.03 11.17
CA ALA A 156 20.64 3.90 10.64
C ALA A 156 20.58 3.98 9.10
N GLU A 157 20.35 2.86 8.42
CA GLU A 157 20.17 2.82 6.97
C GLU A 157 18.92 3.61 6.56
N LEU A 158 17.80 3.41 7.24
CA LEU A 158 16.53 4.10 6.98
C LEU A 158 16.68 5.63 7.13
N LEU A 159 17.43 6.09 8.16
CA LEU A 159 17.71 7.52 8.40
C LEU A 159 18.74 8.11 7.43
N SER A 160 19.58 7.30 6.82
CA SER A 160 20.59 7.76 5.85
C SER A 160 19.99 8.06 4.47
N ASP A 161 18.83 7.51 4.15
CA ASP A 161 18.14 7.79 2.90
C ASP A 161 17.47 9.18 2.95
N LYS A 162 17.98 10.11 2.12
CA LYS A 162 17.49 11.49 2.03
C LYS A 162 16.02 11.62 1.58
N ASN A 163 15.45 10.57 1.03
CA ASN A 163 14.03 10.54 0.65
C ASN A 163 13.12 10.26 1.84
N ASN A 164 13.67 9.82 2.98
CA ASN A 164 12.92 9.55 4.18
C ASN A 164 12.88 10.77 5.09
N GLU A 165 11.72 11.38 5.21
CA GLU A 165 11.45 12.49 6.12
C GLU A 165 11.39 11.97 7.56
N PRO A 166 12.22 12.46 8.53
CA PRO A 166 12.25 11.96 9.91
C PRO A 166 10.87 12.03 10.60
N ILE A 167 10.09 13.07 10.33
CA ILE A 167 8.73 13.22 10.89
C ILE A 167 7.81 12.11 10.38
N ALA A 168 7.83 11.84 9.07
CA ALA A 168 7.04 10.76 8.48
C ALA A 168 7.44 9.39 9.06
N MET A 169 8.74 9.16 9.27
CA MET A 169 9.25 7.93 9.88
C MET A 169 8.80 7.76 11.33
N THR A 170 8.81 8.83 12.12
CA THR A 170 8.29 8.81 13.50
C THR A 170 6.81 8.46 13.51
N ALA A 171 6.02 9.03 12.63
CA ALA A 171 4.60 8.73 12.49
C ALA A 171 4.36 7.25 12.08
N MET A 172 5.14 6.73 11.11
CA MET A 172 5.07 5.33 10.68
C MET A 172 5.48 4.37 11.81
N LEU A 173 6.52 4.69 12.57
CA LEU A 173 6.94 3.91 13.75
C LEU A 173 5.85 3.91 14.82
N GLY A 174 5.26 5.06 15.12
CA GLY A 174 4.14 5.18 16.05
C GLY A 174 2.92 4.36 15.61
N LEU A 175 2.62 4.36 14.31
CA LEU A 175 1.56 3.51 13.76
C LEU A 175 1.89 2.03 13.91
N GLN A 176 3.13 1.62 13.65
CA GLN A 176 3.57 0.23 13.80
C GLN A 176 3.51 -0.22 15.26
N MET A 177 3.91 0.61 16.23
CA MET A 177 3.80 0.30 17.66
C MET A 177 2.34 0.14 18.09
N ARG A 178 1.41 0.98 17.62
CA ARG A 178 -0.02 0.83 17.85
C ARG A 178 -0.59 -0.47 17.27
N LYS A 179 -0.15 -0.86 16.07
CA LYS A 179 -0.54 -2.15 15.47
C LYS A 179 -0.03 -3.35 16.28
N LEU A 180 1.22 -3.31 16.74
CA LEU A 180 1.79 -4.34 17.61
C LEU A 180 1.04 -4.42 18.95
N TYR A 181 0.67 -3.27 19.54
CA TYR A 181 -0.14 -3.20 20.76
C TYR A 181 -1.52 -3.85 20.56
N ALA A 182 -2.23 -3.50 19.47
CA ALA A 182 -3.52 -4.10 19.16
C ALA A 182 -3.40 -5.62 18.90
N ALA A 183 -2.36 -6.05 18.20
CA ALA A 183 -2.09 -7.47 17.96
C ALA A 183 -1.76 -8.22 19.27
N ARG A 184 -1.03 -7.59 20.20
CA ARG A 184 -0.74 -8.17 21.52
C ARG A 184 -2.01 -8.32 22.35
N LEU A 185 -2.87 -7.30 22.39
CA LEU A 185 -4.18 -7.39 23.04
C LEU A 185 -5.05 -8.51 22.47
N ALA A 186 -5.07 -8.62 21.12
CA ALA A 186 -5.81 -9.68 20.45
C ALA A 186 -5.30 -11.07 20.85
N ILE A 187 -3.97 -11.26 20.99
CA ILE A 187 -3.37 -12.52 21.44
C ILE A 187 -3.79 -12.82 22.88
N ASP A 188 -3.71 -11.84 23.78
CA ASP A 188 -4.04 -12.01 25.20
C ASP A 188 -5.54 -12.30 25.44
N GLN A 189 -6.40 -11.90 24.48
CA GLN A 189 -7.84 -12.16 24.46
C GLN A 189 -8.24 -13.36 23.56
N GLU A 190 -7.28 -14.12 23.05
CA GLU A 190 -7.48 -15.27 22.16
C GLU A 190 -8.24 -14.93 20.86
N LEU A 191 -8.12 -13.68 20.39
CA LEU A 191 -8.73 -13.22 19.13
C LEU A 191 -7.83 -13.55 17.95
N GLY A 192 -8.45 -13.91 16.82
CA GLY A 192 -7.75 -14.33 15.60
C GLY A 192 -7.23 -13.18 14.73
N SER A 193 -6.50 -13.55 13.65
CA SER A 193 -5.95 -12.60 12.66
C SER A 193 -7.00 -11.69 12.03
N LYS A 194 -8.22 -12.18 11.83
CA LYS A 194 -9.33 -11.38 11.27
C LYS A 194 -9.65 -10.14 12.10
N TYR A 195 -9.64 -10.26 13.44
CA TYR A 195 -9.84 -9.13 14.33
C TYR A 195 -8.69 -8.10 14.18
N VAL A 196 -7.45 -8.59 14.13
CA VAL A 196 -6.27 -7.73 13.91
C VAL A 196 -6.32 -7.04 12.56
N MET A 197 -6.77 -7.72 11.51
CA MET A 197 -6.97 -7.13 10.18
C MET A 197 -7.96 -5.96 10.23
N GLU A 198 -9.08 -6.14 10.90
CA GLU A 198 -10.13 -5.12 11.03
C GLU A 198 -9.64 -3.91 11.82
N VAL A 199 -9.13 -4.12 13.05
CA VAL A 199 -8.70 -3.06 13.95
C VAL A 199 -7.49 -2.28 13.43
N CYS A 200 -6.55 -2.99 12.79
CA CYS A 200 -5.32 -2.38 12.26
C CYS A 200 -5.45 -1.92 10.80
N ALA A 201 -6.63 -2.04 10.18
CA ALA A 201 -6.88 -1.78 8.77
C ALA A 201 -5.89 -2.52 7.85
N ILE A 202 -5.55 -3.77 8.19
CA ILE A 202 -4.65 -4.63 7.41
C ILE A 202 -5.47 -5.41 6.39
N LYS A 203 -5.15 -5.27 5.12
CA LYS A 203 -5.88 -5.93 4.02
C LYS A 203 -5.52 -7.40 3.85
N TYR A 204 -4.32 -7.80 4.28
CA TYR A 204 -3.71 -9.09 3.97
C TYR A 204 -3.49 -9.93 5.23
N ASP A 205 -4.10 -11.13 5.27
CA ASP A 205 -3.99 -12.06 6.39
C ASP A 205 -2.52 -12.46 6.68
N TYR A 206 -1.72 -12.63 5.65
CA TYR A 206 -0.27 -12.87 5.78
C TYR A 206 0.44 -11.78 6.61
N ILE A 207 0.10 -10.49 6.40
CA ILE A 207 0.69 -9.38 7.16
C ILE A 207 0.17 -9.38 8.59
N ALA A 208 -1.12 -9.64 8.80
CA ALA A 208 -1.70 -9.75 10.14
C ALA A 208 -1.08 -10.89 10.94
N SER A 209 -0.88 -12.05 10.31
CA SER A 209 -0.22 -13.20 10.92
C SER A 209 1.23 -12.92 11.30
N LYS A 210 2.00 -12.24 10.44
CA LYS A 210 3.36 -11.77 10.77
C LYS A 210 3.36 -10.76 11.92
N LEU A 211 2.42 -9.82 11.93
CA LEU A 211 2.29 -8.83 13.00
C LEU A 211 2.01 -9.50 14.36
N MET A 212 1.10 -10.48 14.38
CA MET A 212 0.81 -11.26 15.58
C MET A 212 2.03 -12.06 16.04
N ALA A 213 2.78 -12.66 15.12
CA ALA A 213 4.02 -13.36 15.45
C ALA A 213 5.05 -12.43 16.10
N ALA A 214 5.27 -11.24 15.54
CA ALA A 214 6.15 -10.22 16.11
C ALA A 214 5.65 -9.71 17.48
N ALA A 215 4.34 -9.50 17.64
CA ALA A 215 3.75 -9.02 18.88
C ALA A 215 3.96 -9.97 20.09
N ARG A 216 4.14 -11.29 19.84
CA ARG A 216 4.47 -12.26 20.90
C ARG A 216 5.80 -11.97 21.58
N GLY A 217 6.74 -11.34 20.90
CA GLY A 217 8.05 -10.97 21.46
C GLY A 217 8.04 -9.76 22.39
N PHE A 218 6.88 -9.09 22.54
CA PHE A 218 6.72 -7.91 23.40
C PHE A 218 5.75 -8.19 24.54
N THR A 219 5.98 -7.52 25.67
CA THR A 219 4.99 -7.43 26.75
C THR A 219 4.09 -6.22 26.52
N LEU A 220 2.90 -6.25 27.07
CA LEU A 220 1.94 -5.13 26.96
C LEU A 220 2.51 -3.81 27.52
N PRO A 221 3.15 -3.77 28.73
CA PRO A 221 3.78 -2.54 29.22
C PRO A 221 4.88 -1.99 28.29
N GLN A 222 5.67 -2.85 27.63
CA GLN A 222 6.68 -2.40 26.67
C GLN A 222 6.03 -1.68 25.47
N LEU A 223 4.92 -2.22 24.95
CA LEU A 223 4.24 -1.62 23.80
C LEU A 223 3.52 -0.33 24.18
N ILE A 224 2.92 -0.24 25.39
CA ILE A 224 2.36 1.02 25.92
C ILE A 224 3.45 2.08 25.96
N ARG A 225 4.59 1.77 26.58
CA ARG A 225 5.71 2.73 26.70
C ARG A 225 6.26 3.14 25.32
N ALA A 226 6.34 2.20 24.37
CA ALA A 226 6.79 2.50 23.00
C ALA A 226 5.83 3.46 22.28
N VAL A 227 4.52 3.28 22.43
CA VAL A 227 3.51 4.20 21.86
C VAL A 227 3.62 5.59 22.48
N GLU A 228 3.79 5.69 23.80
CA GLU A 228 4.00 6.96 24.51
C GLU A 228 5.24 7.69 24.01
N LEU A 229 6.38 6.98 23.89
CA LEU A 229 7.63 7.55 23.41
C LEU A 229 7.52 8.06 21.96
N CYS A 230 6.79 7.35 21.09
CA CYS A 230 6.53 7.84 19.74
C CYS A 230 5.69 9.13 19.75
N GLY A 231 4.69 9.23 20.64
CA GLY A 231 3.91 10.45 20.81
C GLY A 231 4.72 11.62 21.38
N GLU A 232 5.62 11.37 22.33
CA GLU A 232 6.53 12.38 22.87
C GLU A 232 7.51 12.89 21.78
N ALA A 233 7.98 12.00 20.88
CA ALA A 233 8.87 12.36 19.79
C ALA A 233 8.18 13.16 18.68
N ASP A 234 6.91 12.87 18.39
CA ASP A 234 6.11 13.59 17.39
C ASP A 234 5.75 15.02 17.84
N TYR A 235 5.65 15.23 19.15
CA TYR A 235 5.30 16.55 19.74
C TYR A 235 6.50 17.52 19.82
N ARG A 236 7.75 17.06 19.69
CA ARG A 236 8.98 17.88 19.78
C ARG A 236 9.42 18.42 18.42
#